data_330916bdb0022ad6049d155bcf869007
#
_entry.id   330916bdb0022ad6049d155bcf869007
#
_cell.length_a   1.000
_cell.length_b   1.000
_cell.length_c   1.000
_cell.angle_alpha   90.00
_cell.angle_beta   90.00
_cell.angle_gamma   90.00
#
_symmetry.space_group_name_H-M   'P 1'
#
loop_
_entity.id
_entity.type
_entity.pdbx_description
1 polymer ?
#
loop_
_entity_poly.entity_id
_entity_poly.type
_entity_poly.pdbx_seq_one_letter_code
_entity_poly.pdbx_strand_id
1 'polypeptide(L)'
;METTNTIKSFWNERWAKVKTRVPTKQKDYYFSDYGRVKSIDKVTKKEQLLKGSKTVQGFMLLNLRLEGDSTQGCYIHKLVAEEFCPKDNENQKFVVHLDQDNLNNHYQNLKWMSQREMTDFQIKNGVYDPKNRKPSPLNKMNPTRVRLLKQRLKEGKTKKQILAKNFNITMAQLRKIEKGIDWGYITLDDDDNKSSTSS
;
A
#
# COMPACT_ATOMS: atom_id res chain seq x y z
N MET A 1 40.64 17.05 21.70
CA MET A 1 39.28 16.82 22.29
C MET A 1 38.32 16.53 21.14
N GLU A 2 38.03 15.25 20.90
CA GLU A 2 37.06 14.88 19.87
C GLU A 2 35.64 15.16 20.42
N THR A 3 34.98 16.13 19.84
CA THR A 3 33.55 16.37 20.09
C THR A 3 32.77 15.20 19.53
N THR A 4 32.41 14.25 20.37
CA THR A 4 31.42 13.23 20.03
C THR A 4 30.12 13.95 19.70
N ASN A 5 29.80 14.04 18.40
CA ASN A 5 28.61 14.71 17.92
C ASN A 5 27.40 13.81 18.20
N THR A 6 26.99 13.78 19.48
CA THR A 6 25.86 12.97 19.93
C THR A 6 24.57 13.60 19.44
N ILE A 7 23.71 12.80 18.81
CA ILE A 7 22.43 13.24 18.27
C ILE A 7 21.50 13.59 19.44
N LYS A 8 20.98 14.82 19.45
CA LYS A 8 20.00 15.25 20.43
C LYS A 8 18.71 14.45 20.26
N SER A 9 18.35 13.67 21.29
CA SER A 9 17.08 12.96 21.38
C SER A 9 15.94 13.90 21.77
N PHE A 10 14.72 13.58 21.34
CA PHE A 10 13.52 14.22 21.84
C PHE A 10 13.20 13.75 23.27
N TRP A 11 12.30 14.44 23.94
CA TRP A 11 11.81 14.01 25.25
C TRP A 11 11.22 12.60 25.16
N ASN A 12 11.70 11.69 26.01
CA ASN A 12 11.28 10.28 26.06
C ASN A 12 11.45 9.47 24.74
N GLU A 13 12.28 9.94 23.81
CA GLU A 13 12.56 9.21 22.57
C GLU A 13 13.32 7.90 22.86
N ARG A 14 12.76 6.79 22.45
CA ARG A 14 13.35 5.46 22.62
C ARG A 14 13.99 5.02 21.30
N TRP A 15 15.20 4.48 21.39
CA TRP A 15 15.95 3.98 20.25
C TRP A 15 16.12 2.46 20.32
N ALA A 16 15.94 1.78 19.20
CA ALA A 16 16.17 0.36 19.02
C ALA A 16 17.18 0.12 17.90
N LYS A 17 17.97 -0.94 18.01
CA LYS A 17 18.91 -1.36 16.98
C LYS A 17 18.18 -2.17 15.92
N VAL A 18 18.49 -1.91 14.64
CA VAL A 18 17.94 -2.70 13.54
C VAL A 18 18.52 -4.11 13.61
N LYS A 19 17.65 -5.12 13.67
CA LYS A 19 18.01 -6.54 13.66
C LYS A 19 18.15 -7.01 12.22
N THR A 20 19.30 -7.56 11.86
CA THR A 20 19.57 -8.11 10.51
C THR A 20 20.05 -9.53 10.61
N ARG A 21 19.76 -10.35 9.59
CA ARG A 21 20.27 -11.74 9.53
C ARG A 21 21.77 -11.78 9.28
N VAL A 22 22.26 -10.90 8.42
CA VAL A 22 23.69 -10.76 8.10
C VAL A 22 24.19 -9.52 8.82
N PRO A 23 25.36 -9.53 9.47
CA PRO A 23 25.92 -8.38 10.15
C PRO A 23 26.06 -7.18 9.19
N THR A 24 25.90 -5.98 9.74
CA THR A 24 26.16 -4.73 9.02
C THR A 24 27.68 -4.51 8.87
N LYS A 25 28.12 -3.95 7.73
CA LYS A 25 29.55 -3.82 7.38
C LYS A 25 30.29 -2.86 8.35
N GLN A 26 30.11 -1.58 8.23
CA GLN A 26 30.88 -0.58 8.98
C GLN A 26 30.07 0.16 10.04
N LYS A 27 28.75 0.19 9.90
CA LYS A 27 27.86 0.99 10.73
C LYS A 27 26.77 0.14 11.34
N ASP A 28 26.44 0.38 12.59
CA ASP A 28 25.21 -0.09 13.20
C ASP A 28 24.10 0.92 12.93
N TYR A 29 22.87 0.45 12.74
CA TYR A 29 21.72 1.27 12.42
C TYR A 29 20.68 1.18 13.53
N TYR A 30 20.10 2.35 13.84
CA TYR A 30 19.11 2.48 14.90
C TYR A 30 17.91 3.27 14.38
N PHE A 31 16.75 2.97 14.91
CA PHE A 31 15.51 3.70 14.66
C PHE A 31 14.83 4.04 15.98
N SER A 32 14.07 5.13 15.99
CA SER A 32 13.34 5.56 17.17
C SER A 32 11.84 5.38 17.03
N ASP A 33 11.12 5.44 18.15
CA ASP A 33 9.67 5.47 18.20
C ASP A 33 9.04 6.72 17.54
N TYR A 34 9.86 7.75 17.27
CA TYR A 34 9.49 8.92 16.45
C TYR A 34 9.71 8.70 14.94
N GLY A 35 10.17 7.51 14.51
CA GLY A 35 10.48 7.22 13.11
C GLY A 35 11.77 7.86 12.61
N ARG A 36 12.61 8.39 13.50
CA ARG A 36 13.94 8.88 13.16
C ARG A 36 14.88 7.69 13.00
N VAL A 37 15.90 7.85 12.16
CA VAL A 37 16.91 6.82 11.94
C VAL A 37 18.32 7.41 12.09
N LYS A 38 19.22 6.63 12.68
CA LYS A 38 20.62 7.00 12.81
C LYS A 38 21.55 5.82 12.53
N SER A 39 22.76 6.12 12.14
CA SER A 39 23.86 5.15 12.09
C SER A 39 24.95 5.50 13.07
N ILE A 40 25.60 4.50 13.60
CA ILE A 40 26.77 4.64 14.47
C ILE A 40 27.91 3.85 13.81
N ASP A 41 29.01 4.52 13.54
CA ASP A 41 30.21 3.87 13.02
C ASP A 41 30.79 2.92 14.07
N LYS A 42 31.11 1.69 13.69
CA LYS A 42 31.57 0.65 14.62
C LYS A 42 32.94 0.97 15.23
N VAL A 43 33.80 1.68 14.48
CA VAL A 43 35.16 2.00 14.88
C VAL A 43 35.20 3.35 15.58
N THR A 44 34.81 4.41 14.89
CA THR A 44 34.91 5.78 15.37
C THR A 44 33.82 6.18 16.36
N LYS A 45 32.77 5.35 16.51
CA LYS A 45 31.59 5.64 17.35
C LYS A 45 30.85 6.92 16.97
N LYS A 46 31.14 7.50 15.82
CA LYS A 46 30.48 8.70 15.33
C LYS A 46 29.04 8.40 14.97
N GLU A 47 28.11 9.20 15.50
CA GLU A 47 26.69 9.12 15.20
C GLU A 47 26.33 10.04 14.03
N GLN A 48 25.39 9.59 13.21
CA GLN A 48 24.87 10.35 12.08
C GLN A 48 23.37 10.09 11.90
N LEU A 49 22.55 11.15 11.90
CA LEU A 49 21.15 11.08 11.48
C LEU A 49 21.06 10.77 9.99
N LEU A 50 20.13 9.88 9.66
CA LEU A 50 19.85 9.47 8.27
C LEU A 50 18.45 9.98 7.88
N LYS A 51 18.32 10.45 6.65
CA LYS A 51 17.02 10.88 6.11
C LYS A 51 16.20 9.71 5.53
N GLY A 52 16.88 8.60 5.19
CA GLY A 52 16.25 7.52 4.41
C GLY A 52 15.98 7.91 2.96
N SER A 53 15.34 7.00 2.23
CA SER A 53 14.93 7.21 0.82
C SER A 53 13.40 7.10 0.72
N LYS A 54 12.77 7.97 -0.05
CA LYS A 54 11.34 7.92 -0.30
C LYS A 54 11.04 6.96 -1.46
N THR A 55 10.13 6.01 -1.25
CA THR A 55 9.66 5.11 -2.32
C THR A 55 8.62 5.81 -3.21
N VAL A 56 8.30 5.21 -4.38
CA VAL A 56 7.25 5.70 -5.28
C VAL A 56 5.89 5.79 -4.57
N GLN A 57 5.60 4.86 -3.66
CA GLN A 57 4.38 4.87 -2.85
C GLN A 57 4.40 5.89 -1.69
N GLY A 58 5.48 6.64 -1.54
CA GLY A 58 5.61 7.66 -0.50
C GLY A 58 6.17 7.17 0.84
N PHE A 59 6.45 5.88 1.01
CA PHE A 59 7.01 5.35 2.26
C PHE A 59 8.50 5.65 2.38
N MET A 60 8.98 5.77 3.63
CA MET A 60 10.40 5.95 3.93
C MET A 60 11.10 4.60 4.05
N LEU A 61 12.22 4.45 3.35
CA LEU A 61 13.06 3.26 3.29
C LEU A 61 14.45 3.59 3.86
N LEU A 62 14.95 2.71 4.72
CA LEU A 62 16.32 2.71 5.21
C LEU A 62 17.12 1.62 4.47
N ASN A 63 18.19 2.01 3.78
CA ASN A 63 19.08 1.08 3.11
C ASN A 63 20.27 0.76 4.02
N LEU A 64 20.42 -0.50 4.37
CA LEU A 64 21.49 -1.02 5.21
C LEU A 64 22.60 -1.61 4.33
N ARG A 65 23.86 -1.32 4.66
CA ARG A 65 25.01 -1.99 4.06
C ARG A 65 25.42 -3.18 4.92
N LEU A 66 25.34 -4.37 4.37
CA LEU A 66 25.66 -5.61 5.06
C LEU A 66 27.07 -6.11 4.68
N GLU A 67 27.59 -7.03 5.44
CA GLU A 67 28.80 -7.77 5.05
C GLU A 67 28.57 -8.53 3.73
N GLY A 68 29.65 -8.74 2.94
CA GLY A 68 29.53 -9.31 1.59
C GLY A 68 29.00 -8.35 0.54
N ASP A 69 29.10 -7.01 0.77
CA ASP A 69 28.69 -5.94 -0.15
C ASP A 69 27.22 -5.97 -0.60
N SER A 70 26.39 -6.66 0.17
CA SER A 70 24.95 -6.70 -0.06
C SER A 70 24.25 -5.52 0.64
N THR A 71 23.07 -5.15 0.12
CA THR A 71 22.23 -4.10 0.70
C THR A 71 20.85 -4.67 1.04
N GLN A 72 20.30 -4.22 2.18
CA GLN A 72 18.94 -4.57 2.61
C GLN A 72 18.12 -3.30 2.81
N GLY A 73 16.99 -3.20 2.13
CA GLY A 73 16.03 -2.13 2.35
C GLY A 73 15.03 -2.51 3.45
N CYS A 74 14.86 -1.62 4.41
CA CYS A 74 13.88 -1.78 5.49
C CYS A 74 12.93 -0.58 5.51
N TYR A 75 11.62 -0.83 5.50
CA TYR A 75 10.63 0.23 5.69
C TYR A 75 10.65 0.73 7.13
N ILE A 76 10.81 2.05 7.32
CA ILE A 76 10.92 2.65 8.65
C ILE A 76 9.66 2.40 9.48
N HIS A 77 8.47 2.61 8.91
CA HIS A 77 7.20 2.34 9.61
C HIS A 77 7.07 0.89 10.09
N LYS A 78 7.61 -0.08 9.32
CA LYS A 78 7.57 -1.48 9.75
C LYS A 78 8.52 -1.74 10.92
N LEU A 79 9.74 -1.19 10.87
CA LEU A 79 10.68 -1.30 11.99
C LEU A 79 10.09 -0.71 13.27
N VAL A 80 9.49 0.48 13.17
CA VAL A 80 8.85 1.14 14.32
C VAL A 80 7.66 0.34 14.84
N ALA A 81 6.82 -0.16 13.95
CA ALA A 81 5.66 -0.94 14.36
C ALA A 81 6.04 -2.29 14.98
N GLU A 82 7.06 -2.95 14.46
CA GLU A 82 7.55 -4.24 15.00
C GLU A 82 8.09 -4.11 16.42
N GLU A 83 8.73 -2.99 16.77
CA GLU A 83 9.37 -2.80 18.07
C GLU A 83 8.47 -2.07 19.09
N PHE A 84 7.66 -1.09 18.64
CA PHE A 84 6.98 -0.15 19.53
C PHE A 84 5.45 -0.24 19.51
N CYS A 85 4.85 -0.92 18.52
CA CYS A 85 3.40 -1.04 18.44
C CYS A 85 2.92 -2.44 18.84
N PRO A 86 1.93 -2.54 19.75
CA PRO A 86 1.37 -3.84 20.10
C PRO A 86 0.66 -4.47 18.90
N LYS A 87 0.72 -5.79 18.83
CA LYS A 87 0.03 -6.60 17.85
C LYS A 87 -0.99 -7.48 18.58
N ASP A 88 -2.28 -7.28 18.29
CA ASP A 88 -3.35 -7.94 19.01
C ASP A 88 -3.52 -9.41 18.62
N ASN A 89 -3.22 -9.74 17.34
CA ASN A 89 -3.30 -11.12 16.84
C ASN A 89 -2.38 -11.33 15.62
N GLU A 90 -2.10 -12.58 15.30
CA GLU A 90 -1.20 -12.96 14.21
C GLU A 90 -1.72 -12.64 12.80
N ASN A 91 -3.02 -12.41 12.64
CA ASN A 91 -3.62 -12.06 11.36
C ASN A 91 -3.36 -10.60 10.96
N GLN A 92 -2.90 -9.77 11.90
CA GLN A 92 -2.50 -8.39 11.66
C GLN A 92 -1.12 -8.36 11.02
N LYS A 93 -1.07 -8.28 9.70
CA LYS A 93 0.16 -8.34 8.89
C LYS A 93 0.53 -7.02 8.25
N PHE A 94 -0.36 -6.03 8.29
CA PHE A 94 -0.20 -4.74 7.63
C PHE A 94 -0.04 -3.64 8.66
N VAL A 95 0.93 -2.75 8.44
CA VAL A 95 1.10 -1.51 9.22
C VAL A 95 0.45 -0.37 8.46
N VAL A 96 -0.42 0.36 9.10
CA VAL A 96 -1.18 1.47 8.51
C VAL A 96 -0.89 2.76 9.26
N HIS A 97 -0.72 3.87 8.52
CA HIS A 97 -0.62 5.21 9.07
C HIS A 97 -2.04 5.74 9.32
N LEU A 98 -2.34 6.07 10.58
CA LEU A 98 -3.69 6.48 10.99
C LEU A 98 -4.11 7.83 10.39
N ASP A 99 -3.15 8.75 10.22
CA ASP A 99 -3.34 10.06 9.58
C ASP A 99 -3.23 10.03 8.04
N GLN A 100 -2.95 8.86 7.44
CA GLN A 100 -2.71 8.66 6.01
C GLN A 100 -1.46 9.36 5.45
N ASP A 101 -0.62 9.97 6.29
CA ASP A 101 0.69 10.48 5.89
C ASP A 101 1.76 9.38 6.03
N ASN A 102 2.19 8.84 4.90
CA ASN A 102 3.22 7.78 4.84
C ASN A 102 4.61 8.24 5.32
N LEU A 103 4.78 9.53 5.60
CA LEU A 103 6.02 10.09 6.14
C LEU A 103 6.02 10.19 7.66
N ASN A 104 4.85 10.21 8.29
CA ASN A 104 4.69 10.28 9.74
C ASN A 104 4.84 8.89 10.38
N ASN A 105 6.08 8.48 10.60
CA ASN A 105 6.42 7.17 11.15
C ASN A 105 6.46 7.13 12.69
N HIS A 106 5.81 8.09 13.38
CA HIS A 106 5.69 8.07 14.83
C HIS A 106 4.85 6.86 15.29
N TYR A 107 5.30 6.15 16.33
CA TYR A 107 4.66 4.89 16.76
C TYR A 107 3.17 5.04 17.09
N GLN A 108 2.73 6.18 17.64
CA GLN A 108 1.32 6.45 17.94
C GLN A 108 0.45 6.60 16.67
N ASN A 109 1.08 6.92 15.55
CA ASN A 109 0.41 7.03 14.24
C ASN A 109 0.37 5.71 13.49
N LEU A 110 1.01 4.66 14.00
CA LEU A 110 1.10 3.36 13.35
C LEU A 110 0.22 2.33 14.05
N LYS A 111 -0.51 1.55 13.27
CA LYS A 111 -1.33 0.46 13.80
C LYS A 111 -1.18 -0.79 12.93
N TRP A 112 -1.07 -1.93 13.61
CA TRP A 112 -1.18 -3.23 12.95
C TRP A 112 -2.63 -3.50 12.58
N MET A 113 -2.86 -3.97 11.36
CA MET A 113 -4.18 -4.32 10.85
C MET A 113 -4.14 -5.63 10.07
N SER A 114 -5.23 -6.39 10.14
CA SER A 114 -5.50 -7.47 9.19
C SER A 114 -5.88 -6.90 7.82
N GLN A 115 -5.92 -7.74 6.80
CA GLN A 115 -6.35 -7.33 5.45
C GLN A 115 -7.76 -6.72 5.45
N ARG A 116 -8.67 -7.28 6.25
CA ARG A 116 -10.04 -6.80 6.36
C ARG A 116 -10.09 -5.44 7.02
N GLU A 117 -9.47 -5.28 8.20
CA GLU A 117 -9.42 -4.00 8.92
C GLU A 117 -8.79 -2.89 8.06
N MET A 118 -7.70 -3.19 7.33
CA MET A 118 -7.07 -2.24 6.42
C MET A 118 -8.03 -1.81 5.31
N THR A 119 -8.77 -2.76 4.70
CA THR A 119 -9.74 -2.45 3.66
C THR A 119 -10.87 -1.59 4.20
N ASP A 120 -11.43 -1.95 5.36
CA ASP A 120 -12.50 -1.18 6.03
C ASP A 120 -12.01 0.24 6.39
N PHE A 121 -10.77 0.36 6.89
CA PHE A 121 -10.13 1.65 7.16
C PHE A 121 -10.00 2.51 5.90
N GLN A 122 -9.55 1.92 4.77
CA GLN A 122 -9.41 2.62 3.50
C GLN A 122 -10.76 3.08 2.93
N ILE A 123 -11.81 2.25 3.06
CA ILE A 123 -13.17 2.62 2.66
C ILE A 123 -13.68 3.78 3.50
N LYS A 124 -13.54 3.69 4.85
CA LYS A 124 -13.98 4.73 5.77
C LYS A 124 -13.33 6.08 5.51
N ASN A 125 -12.06 6.08 5.12
CA ASN A 125 -11.29 7.31 4.84
C ASN A 125 -11.35 7.75 3.36
N GLY A 126 -12.20 7.13 2.53
CA GLY A 126 -12.36 7.50 1.12
C GLY A 126 -11.17 7.19 0.21
N VAL A 127 -10.18 6.45 0.70
CA VAL A 127 -9.00 6.04 -0.09
C VAL A 127 -9.36 4.94 -1.09
N TYR A 128 -10.31 4.10 -0.74
CA TYR A 128 -10.79 3.01 -1.57
C TYR A 128 -12.33 3.01 -1.64
N ASP A 129 -12.85 3.13 -2.86
CA ASP A 129 -14.29 2.95 -3.13
C ASP A 129 -14.49 1.63 -3.90
N PRO A 130 -15.09 0.61 -3.26
CA PRO A 130 -15.34 -0.67 -3.92
C PRO A 130 -16.30 -0.55 -5.11
N LYS A 131 -17.16 0.48 -5.17
CA LYS A 131 -18.10 0.71 -6.27
C LYS A 131 -17.40 1.26 -7.52
N ASN A 132 -16.31 2.01 -7.35
CA ASN A 132 -15.54 2.63 -8.43
C ASN A 132 -14.21 1.90 -8.70
N ARG A 133 -14.15 0.61 -8.41
CA ARG A 133 -12.95 -0.18 -8.66
C ARG A 133 -12.58 -0.16 -10.14
N LYS A 134 -11.48 0.53 -10.48
CA LYS A 134 -10.90 0.45 -11.82
C LYS A 134 -10.45 -0.98 -12.09
N PRO A 135 -10.82 -1.57 -13.23
CA PRO A 135 -10.36 -2.91 -13.57
C PRO A 135 -8.84 -2.93 -13.73
N SER A 136 -8.24 -4.04 -13.33
CA SER A 136 -6.81 -4.26 -13.57
C SER A 136 -6.51 -4.16 -15.08
N PRO A 137 -5.39 -3.56 -15.50
CA PRO A 137 -4.96 -3.56 -16.90
C PRO A 137 -4.83 -4.96 -17.51
N LEU A 138 -4.62 -5.98 -16.67
CA LEU A 138 -4.58 -7.39 -17.06
C LEU A 138 -5.98 -7.99 -17.27
N ASN A 139 -7.05 -7.25 -16.97
CA ASN A 139 -8.40 -7.75 -17.18
C ASN A 139 -8.70 -7.75 -18.69
N LYS A 140 -9.10 -8.91 -19.21
CA LYS A 140 -9.50 -9.10 -20.62
C LYS A 140 -10.78 -8.32 -20.99
N MET A 141 -11.48 -7.77 -20.00
CA MET A 141 -12.65 -6.90 -20.19
C MET A 141 -12.19 -5.43 -20.26
N ASN A 142 -12.74 -4.72 -21.24
CA ASN A 142 -12.59 -3.27 -21.42
C ASN A 142 -13.99 -2.60 -21.43
N PRO A 143 -14.07 -1.26 -21.33
CA PRO A 143 -15.37 -0.56 -21.29
C PRO A 143 -16.30 -0.91 -22.45
N THR A 144 -15.80 -1.02 -23.66
CA THR A 144 -16.57 -1.36 -24.85
C THR A 144 -17.15 -2.77 -24.75
N ARG A 145 -16.35 -3.75 -24.32
CA ARG A 145 -16.81 -5.12 -24.13
C ARG A 145 -17.83 -5.24 -23.00
N VAL A 146 -17.66 -4.46 -21.94
CA VAL A 146 -18.63 -4.42 -20.83
C VAL A 146 -19.96 -3.83 -21.28
N ARG A 147 -19.95 -2.74 -22.08
CA ARG A 147 -21.15 -2.15 -22.64
C ARG A 147 -21.90 -3.19 -23.51
N LEU A 148 -21.20 -3.86 -24.40
CA LEU A 148 -21.75 -4.92 -25.22
C LEU A 148 -22.33 -6.08 -24.38
N LEU A 149 -21.62 -6.50 -23.31
CA LEU A 149 -22.14 -7.54 -22.42
C LEU A 149 -23.42 -7.09 -21.71
N LYS A 150 -23.47 -5.86 -21.19
CA LYS A 150 -24.68 -5.31 -20.55
C LYS A 150 -25.85 -5.21 -21.52
N GLN A 151 -25.58 -4.80 -22.77
CA GLN A 151 -26.59 -4.78 -23.82
C GLN A 151 -27.14 -6.20 -24.11
N ARG A 152 -26.28 -7.21 -24.27
CA ARG A 152 -26.69 -8.60 -24.47
C ARG A 152 -27.46 -9.18 -23.28
N LEU A 153 -27.12 -8.77 -22.06
CA LEU A 153 -27.88 -9.15 -20.87
C LEU A 153 -29.28 -8.51 -20.85
N LYS A 154 -29.40 -7.23 -21.27
CA LYS A 154 -30.69 -6.52 -21.39
C LYS A 154 -31.57 -7.13 -22.47
N GLU A 155 -31.01 -7.55 -23.61
CA GLU A 155 -31.74 -8.23 -24.70
C GLU A 155 -32.32 -9.60 -24.28
N GLY A 156 -31.72 -10.26 -23.31
CA GLY A 156 -32.20 -11.53 -22.75
C GLY A 156 -32.20 -12.75 -23.70
N LYS A 157 -31.73 -12.56 -24.96
CA LYS A 157 -31.78 -13.59 -26.01
C LYS A 157 -30.78 -14.72 -25.81
N THR A 158 -29.75 -14.53 -24.99
CA THR A 158 -28.67 -15.50 -24.83
C THR A 158 -28.52 -15.90 -23.35
N LYS A 159 -28.42 -17.23 -23.12
CA LYS A 159 -28.21 -17.75 -21.75
C LYS A 159 -26.92 -17.15 -21.13
N LYS A 160 -27.00 -16.76 -19.85
CA LYS A 160 -25.86 -16.13 -19.10
C LYS A 160 -24.58 -16.97 -19.14
N GLN A 161 -24.71 -18.30 -19.12
CA GLN A 161 -23.56 -19.21 -19.23
C GLN A 161 -22.82 -19.07 -20.57
N ILE A 162 -23.57 -18.92 -21.67
CA ILE A 162 -23.01 -18.73 -23.02
C ILE A 162 -22.35 -17.34 -23.10
N LEU A 163 -22.97 -16.29 -22.53
CA LEU A 163 -22.38 -14.96 -22.47
C LEU A 163 -21.07 -14.97 -21.70
N ALA A 164 -21.01 -15.60 -20.52
CA ALA A 164 -19.79 -15.72 -19.74
C ALA A 164 -18.68 -16.39 -20.56
N LYS A 165 -18.97 -17.46 -21.28
CA LYS A 165 -18.02 -18.17 -22.17
C LYS A 165 -17.53 -17.27 -23.32
N ASN A 166 -18.45 -16.59 -24.02
CA ASN A 166 -18.12 -15.72 -25.16
C ASN A 166 -17.24 -14.52 -24.77
N PHE A 167 -17.46 -13.97 -23.56
CA PHE A 167 -16.66 -12.88 -23.04
C PHE A 167 -15.41 -13.34 -22.28
N ASN A 168 -15.21 -14.66 -22.14
CA ASN A 168 -14.12 -15.29 -21.41
C ASN A 168 -14.00 -14.80 -19.96
N ILE A 169 -15.15 -14.78 -19.28
CA ILE A 169 -15.30 -14.42 -17.88
C ILE A 169 -16.00 -15.51 -17.09
N THR A 170 -15.82 -15.54 -15.78
CA THR A 170 -16.55 -16.48 -14.92
C THR A 170 -17.99 -16.03 -14.69
N MET A 171 -18.87 -16.96 -14.33
CA MET A 171 -20.26 -16.64 -13.95
C MET A 171 -20.32 -15.68 -12.75
N ALA A 172 -19.34 -15.77 -11.82
CA ALA A 172 -19.25 -14.86 -10.69
C ALA A 172 -18.93 -13.43 -11.14
N GLN A 173 -18.01 -13.27 -12.09
CA GLN A 173 -17.68 -11.96 -12.69
C GLN A 173 -18.89 -11.39 -13.46
N LEU A 174 -19.58 -12.22 -14.25
CA LEU A 174 -20.78 -11.78 -14.98
C LEU A 174 -21.84 -11.24 -14.01
N ARG A 175 -22.12 -11.97 -12.92
CA ARG A 175 -23.10 -11.52 -11.90
C ARG A 175 -22.70 -10.21 -11.23
N LYS A 176 -21.40 -9.98 -11.00
CA LYS A 176 -20.90 -8.71 -10.42
C LYS A 176 -21.10 -7.55 -11.40
N ILE A 177 -20.85 -7.77 -12.70
CA ILE A 177 -21.07 -6.77 -13.74
C ILE A 177 -22.57 -6.47 -13.89
N GLU A 178 -23.41 -7.50 -13.89
CA GLU A 178 -24.88 -7.38 -13.97
C GLU A 178 -25.44 -6.57 -12.79
N LYS A 179 -24.91 -6.80 -11.57
CA LYS A 179 -25.33 -6.07 -10.36
C LYS A 179 -24.68 -4.69 -10.22
N GLY A 180 -23.81 -4.28 -11.14
CA GLY A 180 -23.09 -3.02 -11.07
C GLY A 180 -22.01 -2.95 -9.98
N ILE A 181 -21.64 -4.10 -9.37
CA ILE A 181 -20.56 -4.17 -8.38
C ILE A 181 -19.20 -3.92 -9.07
N ASP A 182 -18.99 -4.58 -10.22
CA ASP A 182 -17.87 -4.31 -11.11
C ASP A 182 -18.41 -3.54 -12.33
N TRP A 183 -17.69 -2.51 -12.77
CA TRP A 183 -18.06 -1.70 -13.93
C TRP A 183 -19.42 -0.97 -13.80
N GLY A 184 -19.80 -0.59 -12.57
CA GLY A 184 -21.07 0.10 -12.30
C GLY A 184 -21.21 1.45 -13.01
N TYR A 185 -20.07 2.13 -13.28
CA TYR A 185 -20.03 3.40 -13.96
C TYR A 185 -20.33 3.35 -15.47
N ILE A 186 -20.39 2.15 -16.07
CA ILE A 186 -20.81 1.97 -17.48
C ILE A 186 -22.30 1.75 -17.53
N THR A 187 -23.05 2.73 -17.98
CA THR A 187 -24.48 2.66 -18.22
C THR A 187 -24.77 2.47 -19.73
N LEU A 188 -25.98 2.05 -20.08
CA LEU A 188 -26.43 1.88 -21.47
C LEU A 188 -27.13 3.13 -22.02
N ASP A 189 -27.32 4.16 -21.16
CA ASP A 189 -28.19 5.30 -21.48
C ASP A 189 -27.43 6.49 -22.07
N ASP A 190 -26.10 6.39 -22.23
CA ASP A 190 -25.25 7.53 -22.67
C ASP A 190 -25.15 7.71 -24.20
N ASP A 191 -25.79 6.87 -25.03
CA ASP A 191 -25.61 6.88 -26.49
C ASP A 191 -26.74 7.56 -27.28
N ASP A 192 -27.89 7.91 -26.67
CA ASP A 192 -29.00 8.54 -27.40
C ASP A 192 -28.82 10.05 -27.65
N ASN A 193 -27.74 10.67 -27.14
CA ASN A 193 -27.54 12.12 -27.24
C ASN A 193 -26.40 12.56 -28.17
N LYS A 194 -25.81 11.64 -28.96
CA LYS A 194 -24.75 12.01 -29.93
C LYS A 194 -25.14 11.97 -31.40
N SER A 195 -26.38 11.62 -31.72
CA SER A 195 -26.83 11.56 -33.13
C SER A 195 -27.70 12.74 -33.60
N SER A 196 -27.85 13.80 -32.80
CA SER A 196 -28.74 14.93 -33.15
C SER A 196 -28.06 16.30 -33.28
N THR A 197 -26.74 16.38 -33.50
CA THR A 197 -26.06 17.64 -33.83
C THR A 197 -25.08 17.45 -34.99
N SER A 198 -25.64 17.19 -36.17
CA SER A 198 -25.00 17.51 -37.47
C SER A 198 -26.08 17.60 -38.55
N SER A 199 -26.69 18.78 -38.63
CA SER A 199 -27.35 19.29 -39.82
C SER A 199 -27.05 20.76 -39.91
#